data_dbd1f1c6855b548b459f15736e7770dd
#
_entry.id   dbd1f1c6855b548b459f15736e7770dd
#
_cell.length_a   1.000
_cell.length_b   1.000
_cell.length_c   1.000
_cell.angle_alpha   90.00
_cell.angle_beta   90.00
_cell.angle_gamma   90.00
#
_symmetry.space_group_name_H-M   'P 1'
#
loop_
_entity.id
_entity.type
_entity.pdbx_description
1 polymer ?
#
loop_
_entity_poly.entity_id
_entity_poly.type
_entity_poly.pdbx_seq_one_letter_code
_entity_poly.pdbx_strand_id
1 'polypeptide(L)'
;MTSALLALQVRRASIPTLADIAARLGVEADWILFGHVHRLGPLAGDRSHEWRGQGGRPSIANTGSWVYEPLLVHHVTPPHPYWPGGSVLLEDTAAPVARGLLDDLTADALH
;
A
#
# COMPACT_ATOMS: atom_id res chain seq x y z
N MET A 1 16.00 11.34 14.51
CA MET A 1 15.04 10.82 13.49
C MET A 1 14.07 11.93 13.13
N THR A 2 13.84 12.15 11.85
CA THR A 2 12.84 13.14 11.42
C THR A 2 11.42 12.58 11.55
N SER A 3 10.43 13.48 11.67
CA SER A 3 9.02 13.10 11.72
C SER A 3 8.59 12.32 10.45
N ALA A 4 9.15 12.67 9.29
CA ALA A 4 8.85 11.97 8.03
C ALA A 4 9.35 10.53 8.05
N LEU A 5 10.56 10.27 8.59
CA LEU A 5 11.09 8.93 8.71
C LEU A 5 10.27 8.08 9.69
N LEU A 6 9.85 8.65 10.80
CA LEU A 6 9.02 7.96 11.77
C LEU A 6 7.68 7.56 11.15
N ALA A 7 7.03 8.51 10.46
CA ALA A 7 5.76 8.23 9.78
C ALA A 7 5.90 7.12 8.73
N LEU A 8 7.00 7.12 7.98
CA LEU A 8 7.30 6.09 6.99
C LEU A 8 7.47 4.71 7.64
N GLN A 9 8.21 4.64 8.75
CA GLN A 9 8.42 3.38 9.49
C GLN A 9 7.11 2.83 10.03
N VAL A 10 6.27 3.68 10.62
CA VAL A 10 4.96 3.27 11.14
C VAL A 10 4.08 2.72 10.01
N ARG A 11 4.05 3.38 8.87
CA ARG A 11 3.26 2.95 7.71
C ARG A 11 3.74 1.61 7.16
N ARG A 12 5.05 1.39 7.10
CA ARG A 12 5.62 0.10 6.65
C ARG A 12 5.29 -1.04 7.61
N ALA A 13 5.33 -0.77 8.91
CA ALA A 13 5.02 -1.77 9.92
C ALA A 13 3.53 -2.14 9.98
N SER A 14 2.65 -1.26 9.50
CA SER A 14 1.20 -1.47 9.56
C SER A 14 0.73 -2.63 8.69
N ILE A 15 1.32 -2.82 7.53
CA ILE A 15 0.87 -3.86 6.58
C ILE A 15 1.02 -5.27 7.16
N PRO A 16 2.21 -5.70 7.62
CA PRO A 16 2.33 -7.01 8.25
C PRO A 16 1.42 -7.17 9.48
N THR A 17 1.27 -6.12 10.27
CA THR A 17 0.40 -6.13 11.46
C THR A 17 -1.05 -6.39 11.07
N LEU A 18 -1.55 -5.75 10.02
CA LEU A 18 -2.91 -5.96 9.52
C LEU A 18 -3.11 -7.41 9.06
N ALA A 19 -2.13 -7.96 8.35
CA ALA A 19 -2.17 -9.34 7.92
C ALA A 19 -2.22 -10.31 9.10
N ASP A 20 -1.43 -10.08 10.13
CA ASP A 20 -1.40 -10.90 11.34
C ASP A 20 -2.70 -10.81 12.14
N ILE A 21 -3.29 -9.63 12.24
CA ILE A 21 -4.58 -9.43 12.89
C ILE A 21 -5.67 -10.23 12.15
N ALA A 22 -5.71 -10.13 10.84
CA ALA A 22 -6.68 -10.87 10.04
C ALA A 22 -6.54 -12.38 10.21
N ALA A 23 -5.31 -12.88 10.24
CA ALA A 23 -5.03 -14.30 10.49
C ALA A 23 -5.50 -14.73 11.88
N ARG A 24 -5.27 -13.92 12.91
CA ARG A 24 -5.69 -14.22 14.30
C ARG A 24 -7.21 -14.20 14.46
N LEU A 25 -7.91 -13.37 13.71
CA LEU A 25 -9.36 -13.31 13.71
C LEU A 25 -10.00 -14.48 12.96
N GLY A 26 -9.20 -15.34 12.34
CA GLY A 26 -9.69 -16.49 11.58
C GLY A 26 -10.44 -16.11 10.32
N VAL A 27 -10.07 -15.01 9.70
CA VAL A 27 -10.69 -14.58 8.43
C VAL A 27 -10.30 -15.56 7.33
N GLU A 28 -11.29 -16.28 6.82
CA GLU A 28 -11.09 -17.23 5.72
C GLU A 28 -11.21 -16.53 4.37
N ALA A 29 -10.13 -15.88 3.96
CA ALA A 29 -10.05 -15.20 2.68
C ALA A 29 -8.64 -15.37 2.12
N ASP A 30 -8.54 -15.40 0.80
CA ASP A 30 -7.24 -15.41 0.13
C ASP A 30 -6.61 -14.03 0.13
N TRP A 31 -7.44 -13.00 -0.02
CA TRP A 31 -7.03 -11.60 -0.07
C TRP A 31 -7.88 -10.76 0.88
N ILE A 32 -7.23 -9.80 1.51
CA ILE A 32 -7.89 -8.75 2.30
C ILE A 32 -7.44 -7.39 1.79
N LEU A 33 -8.42 -6.55 1.50
CA LEU A 33 -8.18 -5.21 0.98
C LEU A 33 -8.39 -4.21 2.11
N PHE A 34 -7.41 -3.34 2.28
CA PHE A 34 -7.48 -2.26 3.27
C PHE A 34 -7.36 -0.90 2.61
N GLY A 35 -7.94 0.08 3.26
CA GLY A 35 -7.61 1.49 3.07
C GLY A 35 -6.97 2.05 4.32
N HIS A 36 -7.01 3.35 4.52
CA HIS A 36 -6.55 4.09 5.70
C HIS A 36 -5.02 4.20 5.84
N VAL A 37 -4.28 3.13 5.70
CA VAL A 37 -2.82 3.20 5.60
C VAL A 37 -2.47 3.74 4.22
N HIS A 38 -1.76 4.87 4.16
CA HIS A 38 -1.52 5.61 2.92
C HIS A 38 -0.38 5.01 2.07
N ARG A 39 -0.20 3.72 2.10
CA ARG A 39 0.79 3.01 1.29
C ARG A 39 0.08 2.11 0.28
N LEU A 40 0.10 2.51 -0.98
CA LEU A 40 -0.43 1.69 -2.07
C LEU A 40 0.41 0.43 -2.25
N GLY A 41 -0.22 -0.70 -2.41
CA GLY A 41 0.51 -1.92 -2.75
C GLY A 41 -0.30 -3.20 -2.67
N PRO A 42 0.34 -4.32 -2.95
CA PRO A 42 1.76 -4.45 -3.29
C PRO A 42 2.10 -3.90 -4.67
N LEU A 43 3.23 -3.22 -4.78
CA LEU A 43 3.79 -2.76 -6.06
C LEU A 43 4.95 -3.67 -6.48
N ALA A 44 5.36 -3.56 -7.74
CA ALA A 44 6.56 -4.22 -8.22
C ALA A 44 7.77 -3.80 -7.38
N GLY A 45 8.58 -4.75 -6.93
CA GLY A 45 9.69 -4.50 -6.04
C GLY A 45 9.38 -4.58 -4.55
N ASP A 46 8.12 -4.60 -4.15
CA ASP A 46 7.74 -4.85 -2.75
C ASP A 46 8.10 -6.30 -2.36
N ARG A 47 8.49 -6.46 -1.10
CA ARG A 47 8.78 -7.79 -0.56
C ARG A 47 7.47 -8.50 -0.26
N SER A 48 7.23 -9.63 -0.92
CA SER A 48 5.95 -10.34 -0.84
C SER A 48 5.58 -10.75 0.60
N HIS A 49 6.56 -11.06 1.44
CA HIS A 49 6.29 -11.47 2.82
C HIS A 49 5.72 -10.33 3.69
N GLU A 50 5.98 -9.06 3.33
CA GLU A 50 5.43 -7.92 4.05
C GLU A 50 3.92 -7.75 3.79
N TRP A 51 3.42 -8.35 2.73
CA TRP A 51 2.03 -8.26 2.29
C TRP A 51 1.23 -9.53 2.54
N ARG A 52 1.69 -10.35 3.48
CA ARG A 52 1.03 -11.60 3.84
C ARG A 52 1.10 -11.82 5.34
N GLY A 53 0.10 -12.53 5.87
CA GLY A 53 0.13 -13.02 7.25
C GLY A 53 1.17 -14.12 7.43
N GLN A 54 1.47 -14.44 8.69
CA GLN A 54 2.32 -15.58 9.04
C GLN A 54 1.71 -16.85 8.43
N GLY A 55 2.56 -17.71 7.86
CA GLY A 55 2.11 -18.87 7.13
C GLY A 55 1.72 -18.58 5.67
N GLY A 56 1.89 -17.34 5.21
CA GLY A 56 1.66 -16.93 3.83
C GLY A 56 0.23 -16.51 3.51
N ARG A 57 -0.67 -16.50 4.48
CA ARG A 57 -2.09 -16.14 4.28
C ARG A 57 -2.61 -15.32 5.46
N PRO A 58 -3.60 -14.43 5.25
CA PRO A 58 -4.09 -13.95 3.96
C PRO A 58 -3.07 -13.07 3.25
N SER A 59 -3.24 -12.85 1.97
CA SER A 59 -2.54 -11.80 1.24
C SER A 59 -3.27 -10.47 1.45
N ILE A 60 -2.51 -9.38 1.45
CA ILE A 60 -3.03 -8.03 1.71
C ILE A 60 -2.83 -7.16 0.47
N ALA A 61 -3.81 -6.33 0.16
CA ALA A 61 -3.64 -5.19 -0.73
C ALA A 61 -4.18 -3.94 -0.05
N ASN A 62 -3.52 -2.82 -0.27
CA ASN A 62 -3.92 -1.54 0.29
C ASN A 62 -4.11 -0.53 -0.83
N THR A 63 -5.21 0.22 -0.74
CA THR A 63 -5.62 1.16 -1.78
C THR A 63 -4.80 2.44 -1.81
N GLY A 64 -3.90 2.65 -0.86
CA GLY A 64 -3.09 3.88 -0.83
C GLY A 64 -3.89 5.10 -0.42
N SER A 65 -3.56 6.25 -1.02
CA SER A 65 -4.16 7.53 -0.64
C SER A 65 -4.40 8.39 -1.87
N TRP A 66 -5.33 9.33 -1.74
CA TRP A 66 -5.54 10.42 -2.69
C TRP A 66 -5.03 11.76 -2.15
N VAL A 67 -4.36 11.74 -1.00
CA VAL A 67 -3.76 12.92 -0.40
C VAL A 67 -2.33 13.09 -0.90
N TYR A 68 -2.00 14.30 -1.35
CA TYR A 68 -0.63 14.67 -1.70
C TYR A 68 0.15 14.97 -0.42
N GLU A 69 1.20 14.17 -0.17
CA GLU A 69 2.05 14.30 1.01
C GLU A 69 3.46 14.70 0.57
N PRO A 70 3.77 16.00 0.48
CA PRO A 70 5.04 16.47 -0.11
C PRO A 70 6.28 15.92 0.60
N LEU A 71 6.24 15.72 1.91
CA LEU A 71 7.37 15.15 2.65
C LEU A 71 7.75 13.74 2.19
N LEU A 72 6.81 13.00 1.60
CA LEU A 72 7.03 11.63 1.16
C LEU A 72 7.26 11.50 -0.34
N VAL A 73 6.73 12.42 -1.14
CA VAL A 73 6.70 12.26 -2.60
C VAL A 73 7.27 13.43 -3.39
N HIS A 74 7.76 14.48 -2.73
CA HIS A 74 8.24 15.68 -3.40
C HIS A 74 9.38 15.42 -4.40
N HIS A 75 10.25 14.46 -4.10
CA HIS A 75 11.43 14.15 -4.90
C HIS A 75 11.37 12.78 -5.58
N VAL A 76 10.19 12.18 -5.66
CA VAL A 76 10.05 10.83 -6.23
C VAL A 76 9.30 10.85 -7.54
N THR A 77 9.50 9.79 -8.31
CA THR A 77 8.81 9.57 -9.58
C THR A 77 7.89 8.36 -9.41
N PRO A 78 6.62 8.44 -9.85
CA PRO A 78 5.75 7.27 -9.80
C PRO A 78 6.25 6.17 -10.76
N PRO A 79 5.92 4.89 -10.51
CA PRO A 79 5.08 4.42 -9.41
C PRO A 79 5.77 4.50 -8.05
N HIS A 80 5.05 4.93 -7.03
CA HIS A 80 5.58 5.05 -5.68
C HIS A 80 4.47 4.77 -4.67
N PRO A 81 4.75 4.04 -3.57
CA PRO A 81 3.70 3.62 -2.63
C PRO A 81 2.94 4.78 -1.97
N TYR A 82 3.53 5.95 -1.88
CA TYR A 82 2.90 7.14 -1.28
C TYR A 82 2.45 8.18 -2.30
N TRP A 83 2.53 7.87 -3.60
CA TRP A 83 2.00 8.74 -4.64
C TRP A 83 0.48 8.77 -4.56
N PRO A 84 -0.17 9.95 -4.67
CA PRO A 84 -1.63 10.02 -4.60
C PRO A 84 -2.29 9.36 -5.80
N GLY A 85 -3.56 8.99 -5.63
CA GLY A 85 -4.34 8.35 -6.68
C GLY A 85 -4.27 6.83 -6.70
N GLY A 86 -3.95 6.23 -5.54
CA GLY A 86 -3.92 4.78 -5.41
C GLY A 86 -5.27 4.13 -5.62
N SER A 87 -5.26 2.95 -6.23
CA SER A 87 -6.43 2.13 -6.45
C SER A 87 -6.04 0.65 -6.45
N VAL A 88 -7.01 -0.21 -6.25
CA VAL A 88 -6.84 -1.66 -6.40
C VAL A 88 -7.91 -2.17 -7.35
N LEU A 89 -7.47 -2.80 -8.44
CA LEU A 89 -8.35 -3.42 -9.40
C LEU A 89 -8.64 -4.86 -8.99
N LEU A 90 -9.92 -5.21 -8.91
CA LEU A 90 -10.39 -6.57 -8.62
C LEU A 90 -10.97 -7.19 -9.87
N GLU A 91 -10.57 -8.42 -10.15
CA GLU A 91 -11.13 -9.26 -11.21
C GLU A 91 -11.43 -10.64 -10.66
N ASP A 92 -12.40 -11.32 -11.25
CA ASP A 92 -12.87 -12.63 -10.74
C ASP A 92 -11.80 -13.74 -10.79
N THR A 93 -10.89 -13.65 -11.74
CA THR A 93 -9.95 -14.73 -12.04
C THR A 93 -8.47 -14.37 -11.80
N ALA A 94 -8.20 -13.17 -11.30
CA ALA A 94 -6.84 -12.70 -11.10
C ALA A 94 -6.66 -12.12 -9.69
N ALA A 95 -5.42 -12.12 -9.22
CA ALA A 95 -5.08 -11.45 -7.97
C ALA A 95 -5.36 -9.94 -8.06
N PRO A 96 -5.73 -9.28 -6.94
CA PRO A 96 -5.87 -7.82 -6.91
C PRO A 96 -4.61 -7.11 -7.38
N VAL A 97 -4.77 -6.07 -8.17
CA VAL A 97 -3.66 -5.29 -8.74
C VAL A 97 -3.72 -3.86 -8.22
N ALA A 98 -2.67 -3.46 -7.52
CA ALA A 98 -2.50 -2.08 -7.08
C ALA A 98 -2.07 -1.21 -8.27
N ARG A 99 -2.74 -0.06 -8.43
CA ARG A 99 -2.50 0.86 -9.53
C ARG A 99 -2.48 2.30 -9.05
N GLY A 100 -1.57 3.10 -9.62
CA GLY A 100 -1.57 4.54 -9.45
C GLY A 100 -2.28 5.22 -10.62
N LEU A 101 -3.45 5.79 -10.38
CA LEU A 101 -4.23 6.45 -11.42
C LEU A 101 -3.66 7.81 -11.83
N LEU A 102 -2.80 8.39 -11.00
CA LEU A 102 -2.16 9.68 -11.25
C LEU A 102 -0.64 9.55 -11.51
N ASP A 103 -0.19 8.37 -11.90
CA ASP A 103 1.24 8.11 -12.11
C ASP A 103 1.83 8.81 -13.34
N ASP A 104 0.98 9.32 -14.22
CA ASP A 104 1.39 10.12 -15.38
C ASP A 104 1.55 11.62 -15.06
N LEU A 105 1.23 12.04 -13.84
CA LEU A 105 1.39 13.41 -13.41
C LEU A 105 2.74 13.63 -12.72
N THR A 106 3.20 14.89 -12.75
CA THR A 106 4.39 15.29 -12.00
C THR A 106 4.00 15.84 -10.63
N ALA A 107 4.98 15.93 -9.71
CA ALA A 107 4.77 16.54 -8.41
C ALA A 107 4.29 17.99 -8.53
N ASP A 108 4.78 18.74 -9.52
CA ASP A 108 4.36 20.11 -9.77
C ASP A 108 2.88 20.19 -10.18
N ALA A 109 2.39 19.22 -10.95
CA ALA A 109 0.99 19.17 -11.36
C ALA A 109 0.05 18.83 -10.20
N LEU A 110 0.54 18.15 -9.17
CA LEU A 110 -0.22 17.77 -7.99
C LEU A 110 -0.23 18.84 -6.90
N HIS A 111 0.70 19.79 -6.99
CA HIS A 111 0.85 20.85 -5.97
C HIS A 111 -0.25 21.93 -6.16
#